data_78a8dbd049afcb1e578145881fc2f118
#
_entry.id   78a8dbd049afcb1e578145881fc2f118
#
_cell.length_a   1.000
_cell.length_b   1.000
_cell.length_c   1.000
_cell.angle_alpha   90.00
_cell.angle_beta   90.00
_cell.angle_gamma   90.00
#
_symmetry.space_group_name_H-M   'P 1'
#
loop_
_entity.id
_entity.type
_entity.pdbx_description
1 polymer ?
#
loop_
_entity_poly.entity_id
_entity_poly.type
_entity_poly.pdbx_seq_one_letter_code
_entity_poly.pdbx_strand_id
1 'polypeptide(L)'
;DVAFGYWLDNSIGGDGDDDLGYFNAEVDMAYSWDINGIGAGGLPTGVMGFAYLESPGLAYDNLDNDGDGLLDEKRDNEPTGIIGPTAGITDLEAFLEFYRLNLEDLKEHWDADEDQDWEDGEDLNGDGIYQETEHYGDDIGIDGVAPGELNYYGPDLDGSECNHRPDFIEGIGCEPNFNTTDVSESDMVGLTSFRMFPIPSHAPSNTTTWFKNDQAMWEVIGSDSLEEFEGNISNLVEVFASG
;
A
#
# COMPACT_ATOMS: atom_id res chain seq x y z
N ASP A 1 -7.31 18.94 -9.62
CA ASP A 1 -6.17 18.16 -9.08
C ASP A 1 -5.88 18.65 -7.67
N VAL A 2 -5.65 17.76 -6.74
CA VAL A 2 -5.31 18.07 -5.36
C VAL A 2 -4.12 17.19 -4.97
N ALA A 3 -3.05 17.81 -4.49
CA ALA A 3 -1.94 17.10 -3.89
C ALA A 3 -1.87 17.41 -2.39
N PHE A 4 -1.65 16.41 -1.58
CA PHE A 4 -1.43 16.55 -0.15
C PHE A 4 0.05 16.37 0.16
N GLY A 5 0.70 17.41 0.61
CA GLY A 5 2.13 17.38 0.91
C GLY A 5 2.44 17.62 2.38
N TYR A 6 3.46 16.94 2.86
CA TYR A 6 4.01 17.13 4.19
C TYR A 6 5.43 17.71 4.08
N TRP A 7 5.68 18.74 4.86
CA TRP A 7 7.01 19.33 4.99
C TRP A 7 7.51 19.11 6.42
N LEU A 8 8.68 18.52 6.55
CA LEU A 8 9.16 18.05 7.84
C LEU A 8 10.64 18.37 8.03
N ASP A 9 10.92 19.00 9.17
CA ASP A 9 12.26 19.18 9.72
C ASP A 9 12.36 18.32 10.98
N ASN A 10 13.00 17.17 10.86
CA ASN A 10 12.89 16.10 11.83
C ASN A 10 13.70 16.36 13.11
N SER A 11 14.84 17.02 13.00
CA SER A 11 15.78 17.24 14.11
C SER A 11 15.94 16.02 15.01
N ILE A 12 16.29 14.89 14.40
CA ILE A 12 16.42 13.59 15.09
C ILE A 12 17.48 13.70 16.18
N GLY A 13 17.15 13.34 17.40
CA GLY A 13 18.06 13.50 18.53
C GLY A 13 18.10 14.89 19.15
N GLY A 14 17.52 15.92 18.50
CA GLY A 14 17.40 17.27 19.02
C GLY A 14 18.63 18.17 18.79
N ASP A 15 19.59 17.76 18.01
CA ASP A 15 20.76 18.54 17.57
C ASP A 15 20.65 19.08 16.15
N GLY A 16 19.89 18.42 15.27
CA GLY A 16 19.40 18.96 14.01
C GLY A 16 20.43 19.37 12.96
N ASP A 17 21.68 19.00 13.15
CA ASP A 17 22.78 19.42 12.27
C ASP A 17 23.33 18.30 11.38
N ASP A 18 22.87 17.07 11.57
CA ASP A 18 23.35 15.85 10.91
C ASP A 18 22.27 14.81 10.62
N ASP A 19 21.07 15.26 10.35
CA ASP A 19 19.97 14.41 9.92
C ASP A 19 20.11 14.02 8.43
N LEU A 20 19.70 12.80 8.14
CA LEU A 20 19.64 12.26 6.79
C LEU A 20 18.27 11.60 6.58
N GLY A 21 17.79 11.62 5.34
CA GLY A 21 16.52 11.01 4.95
C GLY A 21 16.66 10.12 3.73
N TYR A 22 15.67 9.29 3.52
CA TYR A 22 15.56 8.38 2.39
C TYR A 22 14.10 8.00 2.15
N PHE A 23 13.74 7.80 0.89
CA PHE A 23 12.46 7.21 0.51
C PHE A 23 12.68 5.79 0.02
N ASN A 24 11.91 4.85 0.57
CA ASN A 24 11.89 3.47 0.14
C ASN A 24 10.61 3.17 -0.62
N ALA A 25 10.70 3.03 -1.93
CA ALA A 25 9.58 2.79 -2.82
C ALA A 25 8.95 1.39 -2.68
N GLU A 26 9.69 0.40 -2.13
CA GLU A 26 9.14 -0.96 -1.95
C GLU A 26 8.11 -1.06 -0.83
N VAL A 27 8.18 -0.14 0.12
CA VAL A 27 7.29 -0.09 1.30
C VAL A 27 6.61 1.26 1.45
N ASP A 28 6.69 2.09 0.44
CA ASP A 28 6.12 3.43 0.36
C ASP A 28 6.32 4.26 1.64
N MET A 29 7.58 4.37 2.06
CA MET A 29 7.94 4.98 3.33
C MET A 29 9.07 5.98 3.18
N ALA A 30 8.84 7.21 3.64
CA ALA A 30 9.88 8.20 3.90
C ALA A 30 10.40 8.02 5.32
N TYR A 31 11.72 7.98 5.50
CA TYR A 31 12.30 7.91 6.84
C TYR A 31 13.61 8.65 6.97
N SER A 32 13.91 9.07 8.18
CA SER A 32 15.09 9.83 8.54
C SER A 32 15.76 9.35 9.79
N TRP A 33 17.04 9.63 9.89
CA TRP A 33 17.89 9.27 11.01
C TRP A 33 19.01 10.28 11.19
N ASP A 34 19.58 10.31 12.37
CA ASP A 34 20.79 11.03 12.71
C ASP A 34 22.01 10.23 12.21
N ILE A 35 22.91 10.85 11.47
CA ILE A 35 24.06 10.17 10.81
C ILE A 35 25.00 9.56 11.82
N ASN A 36 25.26 10.23 12.93
CA ASN A 36 26.20 9.77 13.92
C ASN A 36 25.57 8.85 14.98
N GLY A 37 24.23 8.80 15.03
CA GLY A 37 23.44 7.97 15.95
C GLY A 37 23.46 8.48 17.40
N ILE A 38 23.86 9.71 17.65
CA ILE A 38 24.03 10.29 18.98
C ILE A 38 23.45 11.69 19.00
N GLY A 39 22.30 11.84 19.60
CA GLY A 39 21.62 13.13 19.75
C GLY A 39 22.13 13.99 20.90
N ALA A 40 21.47 15.10 21.10
CA ALA A 40 21.75 16.06 22.16
C ALA A 40 21.85 15.39 23.53
N GLY A 41 22.93 15.68 24.25
CA GLY A 41 23.22 15.07 25.54
C GLY A 41 23.87 13.69 25.48
N GLY A 42 24.27 13.23 24.30
CA GLY A 42 25.01 11.97 24.11
C GLY A 42 24.15 10.71 24.21
N LEU A 43 22.86 10.82 23.96
CA LEU A 43 21.93 9.69 23.96
C LEU A 43 21.82 9.08 22.55
N PRO A 44 21.68 7.74 22.44
CA PRO A 44 21.44 7.11 21.16
C PRO A 44 20.13 7.59 20.54
N THR A 45 20.16 7.85 19.25
CA THR A 45 18.98 8.24 18.46
C THR A 45 18.29 7.02 17.87
N GLY A 46 17.06 7.20 17.39
CA GLY A 46 16.30 6.22 16.62
C GLY A 46 16.19 6.61 15.16
N VAL A 47 15.34 5.89 14.45
CA VAL A 47 14.89 6.22 13.09
C VAL A 47 13.43 6.63 13.18
N MET A 48 13.03 7.67 12.46
CA MET A 48 11.65 8.08 12.29
C MET A 48 11.21 7.78 10.87
N GLY A 49 10.00 7.25 10.72
CA GLY A 49 9.43 6.92 9.42
C GLY A 49 8.00 7.42 9.28
N PHE A 50 7.63 7.74 8.07
CA PHE A 50 6.29 8.09 7.65
C PHE A 50 5.88 7.14 6.54
N ALA A 51 4.98 6.21 6.85
CA ALA A 51 4.36 5.34 5.87
C ALA A 51 3.09 6.00 5.34
N TYR A 52 2.90 5.93 4.06
CA TYR A 52 1.62 6.21 3.45
C TYR A 52 0.70 5.02 3.71
N LEU A 53 -0.54 5.26 3.99
CA LEU A 53 -1.49 4.20 4.32
C LEU A 53 -2.64 4.12 3.34
N GLU A 54 -3.16 5.25 2.88
CA GLU A 54 -4.35 5.30 2.04
C GLU A 54 -4.53 6.69 1.42
N SER A 55 -4.88 6.76 0.14
CA SER A 55 -5.29 7.98 -0.55
C SER A 55 -6.81 8.14 -0.59
N PRO A 56 -7.34 9.34 -0.79
CA PRO A 56 -8.77 9.54 -0.98
C PRO A 56 -9.19 9.19 -2.41
N GLY A 57 -9.48 7.93 -2.68
CA GLY A 57 -10.10 7.48 -3.92
C GLY A 57 -11.62 7.68 -3.92
N LEU A 58 -12.23 7.63 -5.09
CA LEU A 58 -13.68 7.81 -5.30
C LEU A 58 -14.26 6.66 -6.12
N ALA A 59 -14.65 5.58 -5.47
CA ALA A 59 -15.20 4.37 -6.09
C ALA A 59 -16.57 4.56 -6.80
N TYR A 60 -16.86 5.74 -7.36
CA TYR A 60 -18.14 6.04 -8.01
C TYR A 60 -18.05 7.12 -9.08
N ASP A 61 -16.87 7.45 -9.58
CA ASP A 61 -16.70 8.54 -10.55
C ASP A 61 -16.34 8.07 -11.97
N ASN A 62 -16.17 6.76 -12.15
CA ASN A 62 -15.76 6.07 -13.36
C ASN A 62 -14.36 6.49 -13.86
N LEU A 63 -13.49 6.75 -12.94
CA LEU A 63 -12.08 6.98 -13.18
C LEU A 63 -11.28 5.89 -12.44
N ASP A 64 -10.19 5.48 -13.03
CA ASP A 64 -9.15 4.71 -12.36
C ASP A 64 -8.33 5.74 -11.57
N ASN A 65 -8.54 5.79 -10.26
CA ASN A 65 -7.96 6.84 -9.42
C ASN A 65 -6.56 6.48 -8.93
N ASP A 66 -6.21 5.22 -8.89
CA ASP A 66 -4.91 4.73 -8.41
C ASP A 66 -4.00 4.21 -9.55
N GLY A 67 -4.55 4.06 -10.75
CA GLY A 67 -3.79 3.72 -11.95
C GLY A 67 -3.48 2.23 -12.08
N ASP A 68 -4.25 1.37 -11.44
CA ASP A 68 -4.05 -0.08 -11.43
C ASP A 68 -4.73 -0.79 -12.61
N GLY A 69 -5.55 -0.08 -13.38
CA GLY A 69 -6.24 -0.61 -14.57
C GLY A 69 -7.64 -1.13 -14.30
N LEU A 70 -8.15 -1.00 -13.09
CA LEU A 70 -9.53 -1.26 -12.70
C LEU A 70 -10.32 0.05 -12.63
N LEU A 71 -11.59 0.02 -12.28
CA LEU A 71 -12.43 1.22 -12.14
C LEU A 71 -13.41 1.06 -10.99
N ASP A 72 -13.46 2.08 -10.14
CA ASP A 72 -14.47 2.17 -9.08
C ASP A 72 -14.48 0.95 -8.13
N GLU A 73 -13.33 0.42 -7.75
CA GLU A 73 -13.19 -0.73 -6.88
C GLU A 73 -13.74 -0.46 -5.49
N LYS A 74 -14.35 -1.47 -4.93
CA LYS A 74 -15.04 -1.41 -3.64
C LYS A 74 -14.73 -2.62 -2.79
N ARG A 75 -14.34 -2.39 -1.57
CA ARG A 75 -14.09 -3.43 -0.58
C ARG A 75 -15.31 -4.24 -0.16
N ASP A 76 -16.52 -3.81 -0.50
CA ASP A 76 -17.77 -4.45 -0.12
C ASP A 76 -18.45 -5.18 -1.29
N ASN A 77 -17.69 -5.52 -2.32
CA ASN A 77 -18.17 -6.34 -3.41
C ASN A 77 -18.53 -7.75 -2.92
N GLU A 78 -19.63 -8.28 -3.43
CA GLU A 78 -20.05 -9.65 -3.14
C GLU A 78 -19.76 -10.53 -4.37
N PRO A 79 -19.07 -11.68 -4.19
CA PRO A 79 -18.83 -12.60 -5.30
C PRO A 79 -20.14 -13.24 -5.75
N THR A 80 -20.51 -13.08 -7.01
CA THR A 80 -21.74 -13.63 -7.58
C THR A 80 -21.50 -14.74 -8.58
N GLY A 81 -20.29 -14.86 -9.12
CA GLY A 81 -19.94 -15.90 -10.06
C GLY A 81 -18.52 -15.78 -10.61
N ILE A 82 -18.06 -16.84 -11.22
CA ILE A 82 -16.75 -16.87 -11.89
C ILE A 82 -16.87 -16.18 -13.25
N ILE A 83 -15.93 -15.30 -13.54
CA ILE A 83 -15.82 -14.53 -14.76
C ILE A 83 -14.51 -14.80 -15.51
N GLY A 84 -14.41 -14.29 -16.73
CA GLY A 84 -13.25 -14.57 -17.59
C GLY A 84 -11.98 -13.84 -17.12
N PRO A 85 -10.80 -14.28 -17.62
CA PRO A 85 -9.51 -13.86 -17.07
C PRO A 85 -9.18 -12.36 -17.23
N THR A 86 -9.89 -11.64 -18.08
CA THR A 86 -9.72 -10.18 -18.27
C THR A 86 -11.01 -9.42 -18.00
N ALA A 87 -12.00 -10.07 -17.43
CA ALA A 87 -13.25 -9.40 -17.09
C ALA A 87 -13.03 -8.47 -15.88
N GLY A 88 -13.64 -7.27 -15.94
CA GLY A 88 -13.42 -6.22 -14.94
C GLY A 88 -12.22 -5.31 -15.24
N ILE A 89 -11.18 -5.80 -15.91
CA ILE A 89 -10.00 -5.02 -16.22
C ILE A 89 -10.31 -4.04 -17.35
N THR A 90 -10.15 -2.76 -17.10
CA THR A 90 -10.43 -1.67 -18.06
C THR A 90 -9.21 -1.22 -18.82
N ASP A 91 -8.04 -1.23 -18.19
CA ASP A 91 -6.74 -1.01 -18.83
C ASP A 91 -5.80 -2.19 -18.53
N LEU A 92 -5.76 -3.16 -19.47
CA LEU A 92 -4.99 -4.38 -19.31
C LEU A 92 -3.47 -4.13 -19.22
N GLU A 93 -2.96 -3.08 -19.86
CA GLU A 93 -1.54 -2.75 -19.82
C GLU A 93 -1.16 -2.21 -18.43
N ALA A 94 -1.96 -1.29 -17.91
CA ALA A 94 -1.80 -0.77 -16.57
C ALA A 94 -1.88 -1.89 -15.52
N PHE A 95 -2.91 -2.73 -15.58
CA PHE A 95 -3.11 -3.85 -14.67
C PHE A 95 -1.90 -4.80 -14.61
N LEU A 96 -1.43 -5.25 -15.78
CA LEU A 96 -0.28 -6.17 -15.84
C LEU A 96 1.02 -5.53 -15.32
N GLU A 97 1.20 -4.22 -15.53
CA GLU A 97 2.36 -3.49 -15.00
C GLU A 97 2.27 -3.34 -13.48
N PHE A 98 1.12 -2.94 -13.01
CA PHE A 98 0.87 -2.67 -11.60
C PHE A 98 1.03 -3.93 -10.74
N TYR A 99 0.30 -4.99 -11.06
CA TYR A 99 0.37 -6.27 -10.34
C TYR A 99 1.57 -7.14 -10.74
N ARG A 100 2.41 -6.67 -11.68
CA ARG A 100 3.62 -7.37 -12.17
C ARG A 100 3.33 -8.76 -12.75
N LEU A 101 2.20 -8.88 -13.44
CA LEU A 101 1.73 -10.10 -14.07
C LEU A 101 2.04 -10.11 -15.57
N ASN A 102 1.98 -11.31 -16.18
CA ASN A 102 1.93 -11.45 -17.62
C ASN A 102 0.52 -11.90 -18.04
N LEU A 103 0.15 -11.69 -19.29
CA LEU A 103 -1.16 -12.08 -19.80
C LEU A 103 -1.49 -13.58 -19.60
N GLU A 104 -0.46 -14.43 -19.56
CA GLU A 104 -0.59 -15.87 -19.35
C GLU A 104 -0.81 -16.26 -17.87
N ASP A 105 -0.61 -15.32 -16.95
CA ASP A 105 -0.85 -15.53 -15.53
C ASP A 105 -2.32 -15.30 -15.16
N LEU A 106 -3.06 -14.55 -16.02
CA LEU A 106 -4.47 -14.29 -15.79
C LEU A 106 -5.32 -15.54 -15.98
N LYS A 107 -6.22 -15.78 -15.04
CA LYS A 107 -7.12 -16.95 -15.00
C LYS A 107 -8.59 -16.50 -14.84
N GLU A 108 -9.51 -17.42 -14.99
CA GLU A 108 -10.89 -17.19 -14.53
C GLU A 108 -10.88 -16.92 -13.02
N HIS A 109 -11.63 -15.92 -12.59
CA HIS A 109 -11.65 -15.46 -11.20
C HIS A 109 -13.08 -15.09 -10.77
N TRP A 110 -13.26 -14.87 -9.49
CA TRP A 110 -14.53 -14.40 -8.97
C TRP A 110 -14.74 -12.93 -9.31
N ASP A 111 -15.99 -12.54 -9.58
CA ASP A 111 -16.35 -11.19 -10.04
C ASP A 111 -16.11 -10.06 -9.04
N ALA A 112 -15.80 -10.41 -7.79
CA ALA A 112 -15.39 -9.47 -6.77
C ALA A 112 -13.90 -9.63 -6.37
N ASP A 113 -13.19 -10.55 -6.99
CA ASP A 113 -11.76 -10.78 -6.86
C ASP A 113 -11.05 -10.10 -8.04
N GLU A 114 -10.94 -8.78 -7.95
CA GLU A 114 -10.54 -7.94 -9.08
C GLU A 114 -9.05 -8.03 -9.37
N ASP A 115 -8.20 -8.21 -8.37
CA ASP A 115 -6.75 -8.39 -8.49
C ASP A 115 -6.32 -9.83 -8.80
N GLN A 116 -7.25 -10.81 -8.71
CA GLN A 116 -7.05 -12.22 -9.07
C GLN A 116 -6.04 -12.98 -8.18
N ASP A 117 -5.85 -12.58 -6.95
CA ASP A 117 -4.91 -13.25 -6.05
C ASP A 117 -5.55 -14.34 -5.15
N TRP A 118 -6.88 -14.37 -5.03
CA TRP A 118 -7.58 -15.42 -4.29
C TRP A 118 -7.47 -16.78 -4.99
N GLU A 119 -7.01 -17.80 -4.26
CA GLU A 119 -6.86 -19.17 -4.76
C GLU A 119 -7.88 -20.12 -4.13
N ASP A 120 -8.71 -20.74 -4.96
CA ASP A 120 -9.61 -21.81 -4.56
C ASP A 120 -8.82 -23.05 -4.08
N GLY A 121 -9.36 -23.76 -3.12
CA GLY A 121 -8.76 -24.97 -2.59
C GLY A 121 -9.11 -26.24 -3.39
N GLU A 122 -8.41 -27.34 -3.10
CA GLU A 122 -8.62 -28.65 -3.70
C GLU A 122 -9.13 -29.66 -2.66
N ASP A 123 -10.44 -29.86 -2.58
CA ASP A 123 -11.06 -30.93 -1.81
C ASP A 123 -10.94 -32.26 -2.60
N LEU A 124 -9.84 -32.99 -2.41
CA LEU A 124 -9.50 -34.17 -3.18
C LEU A 124 -10.41 -35.39 -2.90
N ASN A 125 -11.04 -35.40 -1.76
CA ASN A 125 -11.92 -36.54 -1.37
C ASN A 125 -13.41 -36.19 -1.49
N GLY A 126 -13.77 -34.93 -1.66
CA GLY A 126 -15.13 -34.44 -1.87
C GLY A 126 -16.01 -34.50 -0.63
N ASP A 127 -15.44 -34.39 0.56
CA ASP A 127 -16.19 -34.41 1.81
C ASP A 127 -16.59 -33.01 2.34
N GLY A 128 -16.12 -31.95 1.67
CA GLY A 128 -16.41 -30.57 2.03
C GLY A 128 -15.65 -30.06 3.26
N ILE A 129 -14.49 -30.63 3.54
CA ILE A 129 -13.65 -30.28 4.68
C ILE A 129 -12.19 -30.39 4.26
N TYR A 130 -11.44 -29.32 4.31
CA TYR A 130 -10.01 -29.37 4.04
C TYR A 130 -9.23 -30.14 5.11
N GLN A 131 -8.19 -30.84 4.69
CA GLN A 131 -7.32 -31.61 5.55
C GLN A 131 -5.86 -31.24 5.28
N GLU A 132 -4.99 -31.47 6.25
CA GLU A 132 -3.55 -31.14 6.19
C GLU A 132 -2.82 -31.68 4.94
N THR A 133 -3.42 -32.59 4.20
CA THR A 133 -2.85 -33.24 2.98
C THR A 133 -3.41 -32.69 1.69
N GLU A 134 -4.34 -31.76 1.76
CA GLU A 134 -5.00 -31.09 0.64
C GLU A 134 -4.45 -29.67 0.49
N HIS A 135 -4.53 -29.14 -0.69
CA HIS A 135 -4.21 -27.73 -0.92
C HIS A 135 -5.50 -26.92 -0.71
N TYR A 136 -5.55 -26.14 0.34
CA TYR A 136 -6.74 -25.39 0.70
C TYR A 136 -6.78 -23.97 0.12
N GLY A 137 -5.73 -23.53 -0.59
CA GLY A 137 -5.69 -22.19 -1.17
C GLY A 137 -5.94 -21.11 -0.11
N ASP A 138 -6.82 -20.17 -0.44
CA ASP A 138 -7.29 -19.12 0.45
C ASP A 138 -8.70 -19.38 0.99
N ASP A 139 -9.39 -20.44 0.52
CA ASP A 139 -10.71 -20.91 0.96
C ASP A 139 -10.63 -21.59 2.34
N ILE A 140 -10.12 -20.87 3.31
CA ILE A 140 -9.87 -21.33 4.69
C ILE A 140 -10.77 -20.66 5.72
N GLY A 141 -11.83 -20.06 5.25
CA GLY A 141 -12.83 -19.40 6.06
C GLY A 141 -12.44 -17.99 6.53
N ILE A 142 -13.43 -17.28 7.04
CA ILE A 142 -13.29 -15.88 7.45
C ILE A 142 -12.34 -15.66 8.62
N ASP A 143 -12.07 -16.71 9.42
CA ASP A 143 -11.09 -16.62 10.50
C ASP A 143 -9.64 -16.71 9.99
N GLY A 144 -9.43 -17.12 8.74
CA GLY A 144 -8.14 -17.22 8.08
C GLY A 144 -7.19 -18.24 8.70
N VAL A 145 -7.71 -19.28 9.35
CA VAL A 145 -6.91 -20.29 10.06
C VAL A 145 -7.03 -21.66 9.40
N ALA A 146 -6.00 -22.01 8.65
CA ALA A 146 -5.96 -23.24 7.88
C ALA A 146 -5.84 -24.53 8.74
N PRO A 147 -6.25 -25.69 8.21
CA PRO A 147 -6.03 -26.99 8.83
C PRO A 147 -4.57 -27.22 9.22
N GLY A 148 -4.35 -27.69 10.45
CA GLY A 148 -3.00 -27.91 10.98
C GLY A 148 -2.32 -26.68 11.62
N GLU A 149 -2.89 -25.52 11.52
CA GLU A 149 -2.37 -24.32 12.17
C GLU A 149 -2.71 -24.21 13.66
N LEU A 150 -1.97 -23.35 14.34
CA LEU A 150 -2.22 -23.07 15.76
C LEU A 150 -3.55 -22.31 15.89
N ASN A 151 -4.45 -22.85 16.69
CA ASN A 151 -5.82 -22.40 16.90
C ASN A 151 -6.86 -22.88 15.87
N TYR A 152 -6.51 -23.73 14.95
CA TYR A 152 -7.53 -24.43 14.16
C TYR A 152 -8.33 -25.38 15.04
N TYR A 153 -9.63 -25.16 15.15
CA TYR A 153 -10.54 -25.96 15.99
C TYR A 153 -11.49 -26.84 15.16
N GLY A 154 -11.29 -26.91 13.88
CA GLY A 154 -12.14 -27.56 12.88
C GLY A 154 -12.76 -26.53 11.94
N PRO A 155 -13.48 -27.01 10.93
CA PRO A 155 -14.07 -26.11 9.92
C PRO A 155 -14.97 -25.04 10.52
N ASP A 156 -14.99 -23.90 9.89
CA ASP A 156 -15.78 -22.74 10.32
C ASP A 156 -17.27 -23.05 10.39
N LEU A 157 -17.90 -22.67 11.51
CA LEU A 157 -19.31 -22.99 11.77
C LEU A 157 -20.29 -22.22 10.88
N ASP A 158 -19.85 -21.16 10.24
CA ASP A 158 -20.63 -20.34 9.30
C ASP A 158 -20.64 -20.92 7.89
N GLY A 159 -19.71 -21.87 7.60
CA GLY A 159 -19.62 -22.56 6.32
C GLY A 159 -18.83 -21.74 5.27
N SER A 160 -17.99 -20.83 5.69
CA SER A 160 -17.10 -20.08 4.81
C SER A 160 -15.87 -20.89 4.37
N GLU A 161 -15.45 -21.89 5.13
CA GLU A 161 -14.33 -22.77 4.77
C GLU A 161 -14.77 -23.91 3.82
N CYS A 162 -13.96 -24.23 2.81
CA CYS A 162 -14.16 -25.34 1.85
C CYS A 162 -15.49 -25.24 1.06
N ASN A 163 -15.84 -24.04 0.65
CA ASN A 163 -17.08 -23.81 -0.10
C ASN A 163 -16.88 -23.39 -1.56
N HIS A 164 -15.61 -23.30 -2.00
CA HIS A 164 -15.17 -22.99 -3.37
C HIS A 164 -15.58 -21.62 -3.88
N ARG A 165 -15.69 -20.67 -2.98
CA ARG A 165 -15.91 -19.26 -3.30
C ARG A 165 -15.34 -18.39 -2.19
N PRO A 166 -14.86 -17.21 -2.52
CA PRO A 166 -14.43 -16.26 -1.48
C PRO A 166 -15.64 -15.77 -0.68
N ASP A 167 -15.43 -15.58 0.61
CA ASP A 167 -16.47 -15.09 1.52
C ASP A 167 -16.05 -13.78 2.21
N PHE A 168 -16.97 -12.83 2.21
CA PHE A 168 -16.90 -11.57 2.95
C PHE A 168 -18.13 -11.39 3.82
N ILE A 169 -17.95 -11.05 5.09
CA ILE A 169 -19.06 -10.74 6.01
C ILE A 169 -18.88 -9.34 6.60
N GLU A 170 -19.78 -8.45 6.28
CA GLU A 170 -19.75 -7.06 6.74
C GLU A 170 -19.56 -6.96 8.26
N GLY A 171 -18.52 -6.23 8.67
CA GLY A 171 -18.17 -6.02 10.07
C GLY A 171 -17.49 -7.18 10.80
N ILE A 172 -17.23 -8.29 10.10
CA ILE A 172 -16.49 -9.45 10.61
C ILE A 172 -15.14 -9.56 9.90
N GLY A 173 -15.13 -9.63 8.57
CA GLY A 173 -13.93 -9.78 7.75
C GLY A 173 -14.21 -10.58 6.49
N CYS A 174 -13.15 -11.01 5.88
CA CYS A 174 -13.15 -11.81 4.67
C CYS A 174 -12.06 -12.86 4.74
N GLU A 175 -12.08 -13.75 3.79
CA GLU A 175 -11.03 -14.72 3.59
C GLU A 175 -9.71 -14.05 3.15
N PRO A 176 -8.56 -14.70 3.38
CA PRO A 176 -7.29 -14.21 2.87
C PRO A 176 -7.33 -13.98 1.36
N ASN A 177 -6.63 -12.97 0.89
CA ASN A 177 -6.53 -12.61 -0.53
C ASN A 177 -7.89 -12.37 -1.24
N PHE A 178 -9.00 -12.33 -0.49
CA PHE A 178 -10.26 -11.84 -0.99
C PHE A 178 -10.59 -10.52 -0.33
N ASN A 179 -9.97 -9.52 -0.64
CA ASN A 179 -10.12 -8.47 -0.21
C ASN A 179 -10.06 -7.38 0.38
N THR A 180 -9.80 -6.96 1.23
CA THR A 180 -10.17 -5.88 2.11
C THR A 180 -9.25 -4.72 2.07
N THR A 181 -8.07 -4.90 1.54
CA THR A 181 -7.06 -3.84 1.54
C THR A 181 -6.60 -3.47 0.14
N ASP A 182 -6.68 -4.41 -0.79
CA ASP A 182 -6.03 -4.27 -2.08
C ASP A 182 -6.99 -3.89 -3.21
N VAL A 183 -8.29 -3.94 -2.96
CA VAL A 183 -9.32 -3.63 -3.96
C VAL A 183 -10.16 -2.44 -3.51
N SER A 184 -9.58 -1.29 -3.55
CA SER A 184 -10.25 -0.02 -3.29
C SER A 184 -9.52 1.10 -3.99
N GLU A 185 -10.25 1.91 -4.70
CA GLU A 185 -9.78 3.14 -5.35
C GLU A 185 -8.90 4.05 -4.47
N SER A 186 -8.78 3.80 -3.21
CA SER A 186 -7.98 4.59 -2.27
C SER A 186 -6.67 3.94 -1.87
N ASP A 187 -6.42 2.66 -2.23
CA ASP A 187 -5.35 1.93 -1.57
C ASP A 187 -3.97 2.21 -2.14
N MET A 188 -3.85 2.64 -3.37
CA MET A 188 -2.60 2.46 -4.09
C MET A 188 -1.95 3.71 -4.65
N VAL A 189 -2.56 4.87 -4.53
CA VAL A 189 -1.84 6.12 -4.81
C VAL A 189 -0.90 6.42 -3.64
N GLY A 190 0.24 5.81 -3.65
CA GLY A 190 1.28 6.01 -2.66
C GLY A 190 1.86 7.43 -2.63
N LEU A 191 3.03 7.57 -2.09
CA LEU A 191 3.76 8.84 -2.20
C LEU A 191 4.24 9.03 -3.63
N THR A 192 3.75 10.06 -4.30
CA THR A 192 4.11 10.40 -5.67
C THR A 192 5.29 11.36 -5.75
N SER A 193 5.61 12.04 -4.67
CA SER A 193 6.73 12.98 -4.61
C SER A 193 7.50 12.86 -3.30
N PHE A 194 8.83 12.75 -3.41
CA PHE A 194 9.76 12.84 -2.29
C PHE A 194 10.96 13.71 -2.66
N ARG A 195 11.26 14.70 -1.84
CA ARG A 195 12.43 15.57 -2.01
C ARG A 195 13.07 15.95 -0.69
N MET A 196 14.37 16.11 -0.72
CA MET A 196 15.16 16.63 0.41
C MET A 196 15.80 17.97 0.08
N PHE A 197 15.71 18.88 1.01
CA PHE A 197 16.30 20.21 0.88
C PHE A 197 17.27 20.50 2.02
N PRO A 198 18.51 20.89 1.74
CA PRO A 198 19.43 21.30 2.78
C PRO A 198 19.00 22.63 3.41
N ILE A 199 18.96 22.67 4.73
CA ILE A 199 18.84 23.94 5.46
C ILE A 199 20.22 24.29 6.00
N PRO A 200 20.84 25.36 5.51
CA PRO A 200 22.07 25.85 6.13
C PRO A 200 21.79 26.30 7.55
N SER A 201 22.52 25.76 8.52
CA SER A 201 22.33 26.00 9.96
C SER A 201 22.35 27.48 10.39
N HIS A 202 22.65 28.40 9.51
CA HIS A 202 22.73 29.85 9.73
C HIS A 202 22.06 30.63 8.62
N ALA A 203 21.19 30.02 7.81
CA ALA A 203 20.53 30.73 6.74
C ALA A 203 19.49 31.71 7.27
N PRO A 204 19.51 32.96 6.78
CA PRO A 204 18.43 33.88 7.08
C PRO A 204 17.10 33.27 6.60
N SER A 205 16.02 33.50 7.33
CA SER A 205 14.68 32.92 7.14
C SER A 205 14.04 33.13 5.75
N ASN A 206 14.72 33.72 4.83
CA ASN A 206 14.30 34.02 3.45
C ASN A 206 15.01 33.14 2.40
N THR A 207 15.92 32.25 2.79
CA THR A 207 16.60 31.35 1.83
C THR A 207 15.76 30.12 1.43
N THR A 208 14.74 29.81 2.17
CA THR A 208 13.73 28.79 1.81
C THR A 208 12.49 29.50 1.23
N THR A 209 12.65 30.13 0.08
CA THR A 209 11.58 30.93 -0.52
C THR A 209 10.47 30.11 -1.18
N TRP A 210 10.74 28.86 -1.48
CA TRP A 210 9.80 28.01 -2.19
C TRP A 210 8.50 27.78 -1.40
N PHE A 211 8.52 27.55 -0.10
CA PHE A 211 7.30 27.39 0.70
C PHE A 211 6.55 28.70 1.02
N LYS A 212 6.98 29.81 0.49
CA LYS A 212 6.28 31.10 0.52
C LYS A 212 5.68 31.47 -0.82
N ASN A 213 5.79 30.60 -1.80
CA ASN A 213 5.32 30.80 -3.15
C ASN A 213 4.49 29.57 -3.55
N ASP A 214 3.20 29.75 -3.69
CA ASP A 214 2.24 28.68 -3.99
C ASP A 214 2.61 27.92 -5.25
N GLN A 215 3.11 28.59 -6.28
CA GLN A 215 3.56 27.94 -7.50
C GLN A 215 4.77 27.03 -7.27
N ALA A 216 5.75 27.50 -6.50
CA ALA A 216 6.92 26.71 -6.18
C ALA A 216 6.60 25.54 -5.24
N MET A 217 5.64 25.71 -4.34
CA MET A 217 5.13 24.60 -3.53
C MET A 217 4.46 23.54 -4.40
N TRP A 218 3.60 23.96 -5.31
CA TRP A 218 2.95 23.05 -6.25
C TRP A 218 3.96 22.28 -7.11
N GLU A 219 4.98 22.95 -7.63
CA GLU A 219 6.05 22.32 -8.41
C GLU A 219 6.86 21.27 -7.61
N VAL A 220 6.86 21.37 -6.29
CA VAL A 220 7.51 20.38 -5.43
C VAL A 220 6.58 19.20 -5.13
N ILE A 221 5.37 19.46 -4.66
CA ILE A 221 4.44 18.41 -4.20
C ILE A 221 3.77 17.68 -5.36
N GLY A 222 3.55 18.32 -6.50
CA GLY A 222 2.98 17.71 -7.72
C GLY A 222 4.06 17.33 -8.74
N SER A 223 5.24 16.93 -8.30
CA SER A 223 6.37 16.71 -9.21
C SER A 223 6.49 15.28 -9.77
N ASP A 224 5.73 14.32 -9.26
CA ASP A 224 5.87 12.88 -9.55
C ASP A 224 7.33 12.41 -9.53
N SER A 225 8.11 12.93 -8.59
CA SER A 225 9.54 12.68 -8.51
C SER A 225 9.94 12.20 -7.13
N LEU A 226 10.37 10.97 -7.06
CA LEU A 226 10.94 10.36 -5.88
C LEU A 226 12.47 10.49 -5.96
N GLU A 227 13.01 11.54 -5.35
CA GLU A 227 14.45 11.81 -5.41
C GLU A 227 15.22 10.98 -4.39
N GLU A 228 16.14 10.16 -4.89
CA GLU A 228 17.22 9.62 -4.06
C GLU A 228 18.25 10.74 -3.81
N PHE A 229 18.58 10.93 -2.55
CA PHE A 229 19.55 11.95 -2.19
C PHE A 229 20.95 11.36 -2.02
N GLU A 230 21.89 11.85 -2.83
CA GLU A 230 23.32 11.55 -2.69
C GLU A 230 24.09 12.81 -2.24
N GLY A 231 24.58 12.81 -0.99
CA GLY A 231 25.47 13.89 -0.56
C GLY A 231 25.66 14.02 0.95
N ASN A 232 26.70 14.74 1.33
CA ASN A 232 26.96 15.12 2.72
C ASN A 232 26.12 16.33 3.07
N ILE A 233 25.02 16.09 3.77
CA ILE A 233 24.16 17.16 4.25
C ILE A 233 24.05 17.09 5.75
N SER A 234 24.06 18.25 6.33
CA SER A 234 24.14 18.44 7.76
C SER A 234 22.87 18.98 8.38
N ASN A 235 21.81 19.16 7.66
CA ASN A 235 20.49 19.52 8.15
C ASN A 235 19.52 19.49 6.97
N LEU A 236 18.51 18.65 7.03
CA LEU A 236 17.59 18.38 5.94
C LEU A 236 16.15 18.66 6.33
N VAL A 237 15.42 19.17 5.35
CA VAL A 237 13.95 19.14 5.35
C VAL A 237 13.52 18.12 4.31
N GLU A 238 12.63 17.27 4.70
CA GLU A 238 11.94 16.33 3.82
C GLU A 238 10.61 16.91 3.38
N VAL A 239 10.30 16.74 2.11
CA VAL A 239 8.98 17.00 1.56
C VAL A 239 8.51 15.77 0.82
N PHE A 240 7.40 15.23 1.24
CA PHE A 240 6.75 14.11 0.56
C PHE A 240 5.28 14.42 0.35
N ALA A 241 4.74 13.93 -0.75
CA ALA A 241 3.38 14.22 -1.15
C ALA A 241 2.75 13.06 -1.91
N SER A 242 1.42 13.03 -1.89
CA SER A 242 0.57 12.18 -2.71
C SER A 242 -0.42 13.05 -3.47
N GLY A 243 -0.64 12.77 -4.76
CA GLY A 243 -1.63 13.45 -5.59
C GLY A 243 -1.41 13.30 -7.07
#